data_0df4e01e00f6ce55355588dafeab0372
#
_entry.id   0df4e01e00f6ce55355588dafeab0372
#
_cell.length_a   1.000
_cell.length_b   1.000
_cell.length_c   1.000
_cell.angle_alpha   90.00
_cell.angle_beta   90.00
_cell.angle_gamma   90.00
#
_symmetry.space_group_name_H-M   'P 1'
#
loop_
_entity.id
_entity.type
_entity.pdbx_description
1 polymer ?
#
loop_
_entity_poly.entity_id
_entity_poly.type
_entity_poly.pdbx_seq_one_letter_code
_entity_poly.pdbx_strand_id
1 'polypeptide(L)'
;MNHVTKLRALVSMVMITLVSALTASADNTNLRIQTQFTAESAAGQMVAKFIENISKMSNTEIEIQMFYGSAITKTAETFDAAIAGIIDCDMTSGAYQTGRDPAFQLTDDLVGLYTNPLQQIAWLIHGDGYKAMNDLYNVHDMEFVGWWVPGPISFSSSNSIGGIAYLKDWRFRTSSNLNYTVFSNLGSSPIIIDFNDIPNAIGTGALNGAYAANLNEKGELALYDISNRESFPGFHSMPASHLACRKGVWDSMPINHQSILKAGMQSLALESNAANEIKNAQTIKTLLQNEVTLYKWSNAALGKYRSTIKSSLTKFATTKEAKKLLSSHIKFLTEMGVLE
;
A
#
# COMPACT_ATOMS: atom_id res chain seq x y z
N MET A 1 -59.68 -49.59 -4.25
CA MET A 1 -58.76 -48.54 -4.66
C MET A 1 -57.53 -48.60 -3.78
N ASN A 2 -56.44 -48.91 -4.35
CA ASN A 2 -55.39 -49.80 -3.86
C ASN A 2 -54.37 -49.13 -2.96
N HIS A 3 -53.97 -49.85 -1.91
CA HIS A 3 -52.86 -49.48 -0.99
C HIS A 3 -51.56 -49.08 -1.68
N VAL A 4 -51.32 -49.57 -2.91
CA VAL A 4 -50.17 -49.27 -3.73
C VAL A 4 -50.16 -47.82 -4.23
N THR A 5 -51.35 -47.24 -4.52
CA THR A 5 -51.49 -45.85 -4.99
C THR A 5 -51.22 -44.83 -3.85
N LYS A 6 -51.60 -45.17 -2.62
CA LYS A 6 -51.33 -44.32 -1.43
C LYS A 6 -49.84 -44.32 -1.03
N LEU A 7 -49.16 -45.47 -1.21
CA LEU A 7 -47.74 -45.60 -0.91
C LEU A 7 -46.87 -44.82 -1.91
N ARG A 8 -47.25 -44.78 -3.22
CA ARG A 8 -46.53 -43.98 -4.23
C ARG A 8 -46.71 -42.47 -4.05
N ALA A 9 -47.89 -42.04 -3.59
CA ALA A 9 -48.09 -40.62 -3.27
C ALA A 9 -47.30 -40.16 -2.04
N LEU A 10 -47.15 -41.02 -1.01
CA LEU A 10 -46.35 -40.70 0.19
C LEU A 10 -44.85 -40.65 -0.11
N VAL A 11 -44.33 -41.56 -0.94
CA VAL A 11 -42.91 -41.59 -1.31
C VAL A 11 -42.55 -40.40 -2.20
N SER A 12 -43.44 -39.96 -3.12
CA SER A 12 -43.21 -38.77 -3.94
C SER A 12 -43.27 -37.47 -3.11
N MET A 13 -44.08 -37.41 -2.06
CA MET A 13 -44.19 -36.23 -1.21
C MET A 13 -42.98 -36.10 -0.25
N VAL A 14 -42.38 -37.20 0.19
CA VAL A 14 -41.16 -37.21 1.02
C VAL A 14 -39.94 -36.88 0.18
N MET A 15 -39.86 -37.24 -1.11
CA MET A 15 -38.76 -36.84 -1.99
C MET A 15 -38.79 -35.35 -2.35
N ILE A 16 -39.95 -34.72 -2.45
CA ILE A 16 -40.07 -33.30 -2.73
C ILE A 16 -39.69 -32.44 -1.53
N THR A 17 -39.90 -32.90 -0.31
CA THR A 17 -39.52 -32.20 0.92
C THR A 17 -38.03 -32.31 1.26
N LEU A 18 -37.30 -33.33 0.76
CA LEU A 18 -35.84 -33.44 0.98
C LEU A 18 -35.00 -32.57 0.02
N VAL A 19 -35.56 -32.15 -1.12
CA VAL A 19 -34.84 -31.29 -2.06
C VAL A 19 -34.89 -29.80 -1.66
N SER A 20 -35.82 -29.40 -0.78
CA SER A 20 -35.99 -28.02 -0.33
C SER A 20 -35.08 -27.62 0.86
N ALA A 21 -34.27 -28.54 1.38
CA ALA A 21 -33.43 -28.28 2.58
C ALA A 21 -31.95 -28.05 2.30
N LEU A 22 -31.60 -27.89 1.02
CA LEU A 22 -30.25 -27.47 0.61
C LEU A 22 -30.25 -26.02 0.06
N THR A 23 -30.95 -25.11 0.70
CA THR A 23 -30.54 -23.71 0.66
C THR A 23 -29.32 -23.65 1.55
N ALA A 24 -28.14 -23.78 0.97
CA ALA A 24 -26.92 -23.34 1.61
C ALA A 24 -27.20 -21.94 2.17
N SER A 25 -27.23 -21.82 3.49
CA SER A 25 -27.14 -20.52 4.13
C SER A 25 -25.92 -19.86 3.50
N ALA A 26 -26.10 -18.81 2.74
CA ALA A 26 -24.97 -18.02 2.28
C ALA A 26 -24.30 -17.52 3.58
N ASP A 27 -23.10 -18.05 3.88
CA ASP A 27 -22.34 -17.61 5.04
C ASP A 27 -21.86 -16.19 4.75
N ASN A 28 -22.70 -15.20 5.10
CA ASN A 28 -22.36 -13.80 4.91
C ASN A 28 -21.10 -13.45 5.70
N THR A 29 -20.17 -12.75 5.07
CA THR A 29 -18.95 -12.22 5.68
C THR A 29 -19.12 -10.73 5.95
N ASN A 30 -19.08 -10.34 7.22
CA ASN A 30 -19.12 -8.95 7.63
C ASN A 30 -17.74 -8.53 8.16
N LEU A 31 -17.12 -7.51 7.56
CA LEU A 31 -15.79 -7.06 7.91
C LEU A 31 -15.78 -5.60 8.35
N ARG A 32 -15.21 -5.33 9.51
CA ARG A 32 -14.89 -4.00 10.00
C ARG A 32 -13.44 -3.71 9.65
N ILE A 33 -13.21 -2.75 8.77
CA ILE A 33 -11.88 -2.42 8.25
C ILE A 33 -11.62 -0.93 8.50
N GLN A 34 -10.43 -0.58 8.98
CA GLN A 34 -10.00 0.82 9.03
C GLN A 34 -8.89 1.07 8.03
N THR A 35 -8.99 2.20 7.31
CA THR A 35 -7.95 2.72 6.42
C THR A 35 -7.39 4.04 6.94
N GLN A 36 -6.14 4.36 6.57
CA GLN A 36 -5.52 5.65 6.90
C GLN A 36 -6.05 6.83 6.08
N PHE A 37 -6.69 6.55 4.95
CA PHE A 37 -7.16 7.60 4.03
C PHE A 37 -8.48 8.20 4.49
N THR A 38 -8.69 9.49 4.22
CA THR A 38 -10.02 10.11 4.38
C THR A 38 -10.93 9.74 3.21
N ALA A 39 -12.23 9.72 3.41
CA ALA A 39 -13.19 9.32 2.37
C ALA A 39 -13.12 10.21 1.11
N GLU A 40 -12.81 11.49 1.29
CA GLU A 40 -12.75 12.52 0.25
C GLU A 40 -11.45 12.45 -0.57
N SER A 41 -10.38 11.89 -0.01
CA SER A 41 -9.10 11.78 -0.71
C SER A 41 -9.19 10.86 -1.93
N ALA A 42 -8.30 11.09 -2.91
CA ALA A 42 -8.24 10.23 -4.10
C ALA A 42 -8.03 8.75 -3.74
N ALA A 43 -7.21 8.46 -2.75
CA ALA A 43 -7.00 7.10 -2.24
C ALA A 43 -8.26 6.55 -1.54
N GLY A 44 -8.95 7.37 -0.73
CA GLY A 44 -10.22 6.97 -0.10
C GLY A 44 -11.32 6.65 -1.10
N GLN A 45 -11.43 7.41 -2.19
CA GLN A 45 -12.35 7.12 -3.28
C GLN A 45 -12.03 5.79 -3.99
N MET A 46 -10.74 5.44 -4.14
CA MET A 46 -10.34 4.12 -4.65
C MET A 46 -10.72 3.00 -3.68
N VAL A 47 -10.58 3.21 -2.37
CA VAL A 47 -11.05 2.28 -1.34
C VAL A 47 -12.56 2.10 -1.40
N ALA A 48 -13.35 3.18 -1.58
CA ALA A 48 -14.79 3.09 -1.74
C ALA A 48 -15.19 2.25 -2.97
N LYS A 49 -14.49 2.44 -4.10
CA LYS A 49 -14.68 1.63 -5.31
C LYS A 49 -14.30 0.16 -5.11
N PHE A 50 -13.24 -0.11 -4.35
CA PHE A 50 -12.88 -1.48 -3.95
C PHE A 50 -14.03 -2.15 -3.20
N ILE A 51 -14.64 -1.48 -2.22
CA ILE A 51 -15.80 -2.01 -1.46
C ILE A 51 -16.97 -2.33 -2.39
N GLU A 52 -17.30 -1.41 -3.30
CA GLU A 52 -18.36 -1.60 -4.28
C GLU A 52 -18.09 -2.83 -5.18
N ASN A 53 -16.84 -3.01 -5.63
CA ASN A 53 -16.44 -4.14 -6.45
C ASN A 53 -16.52 -5.46 -5.67
N ILE A 54 -16.07 -5.50 -4.40
CA ILE A 54 -16.20 -6.67 -3.53
C ILE A 54 -17.67 -7.07 -3.37
N SER A 55 -18.54 -6.11 -3.06
CA SER A 55 -19.98 -6.34 -2.91
C SER A 55 -20.59 -6.94 -4.19
N LYS A 56 -20.24 -6.39 -5.37
CA LYS A 56 -20.69 -6.92 -6.66
C LYS A 56 -20.18 -8.32 -6.96
N MET A 57 -18.88 -8.58 -6.73
CA MET A 57 -18.27 -9.90 -7.00
C MET A 57 -18.80 -10.98 -6.08
N SER A 58 -19.18 -10.64 -4.86
CA SER A 58 -19.72 -11.58 -3.86
C SER A 58 -21.25 -11.68 -3.90
N ASN A 59 -21.93 -11.03 -4.83
CA ASN A 59 -23.38 -10.92 -4.84
C ASN A 59 -23.94 -10.45 -3.48
N THR A 60 -23.28 -9.45 -2.88
CA THR A 60 -23.58 -8.88 -1.55
C THR A 60 -23.36 -9.81 -0.36
N GLU A 61 -22.74 -10.97 -0.55
CA GLU A 61 -22.42 -11.91 0.54
C GLU A 61 -21.24 -11.41 1.40
N ILE A 62 -20.42 -10.47 0.89
CA ILE A 62 -19.38 -9.79 1.67
C ILE A 62 -19.78 -8.33 1.86
N GLU A 63 -19.98 -7.97 3.14
CA GLU A 63 -20.25 -6.60 3.56
C GLU A 63 -19.02 -6.02 4.26
N ILE A 64 -18.55 -4.85 3.81
CA ILE A 64 -17.40 -4.15 4.39
C ILE A 64 -17.89 -2.83 5.01
N GLN A 65 -17.76 -2.74 6.33
CA GLN A 65 -17.87 -1.49 7.05
C GLN A 65 -16.48 -0.84 7.12
N MET A 66 -16.27 0.19 6.29
CA MET A 66 -15.01 0.93 6.25
C MET A 66 -15.02 2.11 7.20
N PHE A 67 -13.97 2.20 8.02
CA PHE A 67 -13.67 3.34 8.87
C PHE A 67 -12.50 4.11 8.24
N TYR A 68 -12.74 5.38 7.92
CA TYR A 68 -11.78 6.23 7.24
C TYR A 68 -10.97 7.07 8.23
N GLY A 69 -9.70 7.27 7.95
CA GLY A 69 -8.79 8.02 8.82
C GLY A 69 -8.67 7.37 10.21
N SER A 70 -8.71 8.18 11.25
CA SER A 70 -8.59 7.72 12.65
C SER A 70 -9.97 7.58 13.33
N ALA A 71 -10.98 7.04 12.64
CA ALA A 71 -12.35 6.99 13.14
C ALA A 71 -12.53 6.04 14.34
N ILE A 72 -11.79 4.96 14.43
CA ILE A 72 -11.84 3.99 15.54
C ILE A 72 -10.61 4.14 16.44
N THR A 73 -9.41 4.16 15.85
CA THR A 73 -8.15 4.31 16.56
C THR A 73 -7.18 5.14 15.73
N LYS A 74 -6.07 5.59 16.33
CA LYS A 74 -5.00 6.25 15.57
C LYS A 74 -4.48 5.34 14.47
N THR A 75 -4.11 5.90 13.33
CA THR A 75 -3.65 5.14 12.16
C THR A 75 -2.52 4.14 12.51
N ALA A 76 -1.56 4.55 13.31
CA ALA A 76 -0.46 3.68 13.72
C ALA A 76 -0.87 2.51 14.64
N GLU A 77 -2.06 2.55 15.21
CA GLU A 77 -2.60 1.54 16.13
C GLU A 77 -3.62 0.60 15.44
N THR A 78 -3.91 0.82 14.15
CA THR A 78 -4.95 0.06 13.41
C THR A 78 -4.63 -1.44 13.35
N PHE A 79 -3.37 -1.79 13.14
CA PHE A 79 -2.91 -3.18 13.13
C PHE A 79 -3.14 -3.87 14.50
N ASP A 80 -2.81 -3.17 15.59
CA ASP A 80 -3.04 -3.67 16.94
C ASP A 80 -4.53 -3.80 17.27
N ALA A 81 -5.35 -2.86 16.79
CA ALA A 81 -6.80 -2.93 16.93
C ALA A 81 -7.39 -4.16 16.19
N ALA A 82 -6.83 -4.53 15.05
CA ALA A 82 -7.24 -5.75 14.33
C ALA A 82 -6.82 -7.01 15.09
N ILE A 83 -5.59 -7.09 15.61
CA ILE A 83 -5.13 -8.19 16.47
C ILE A 83 -6.04 -8.35 17.71
N ALA A 84 -6.39 -7.22 18.34
CA ALA A 84 -7.26 -7.20 19.52
C ALA A 84 -8.74 -7.50 19.22
N GLY A 85 -9.16 -7.59 17.95
CA GLY A 85 -10.53 -7.85 17.54
C GLY A 85 -11.48 -6.64 17.67
N ILE A 86 -10.94 -5.43 17.85
CA ILE A 86 -11.72 -4.17 17.83
C ILE A 86 -12.26 -3.93 16.42
N ILE A 87 -11.43 -4.21 15.41
CA ILE A 87 -11.77 -4.31 13.99
C ILE A 87 -11.33 -5.67 13.47
N ASP A 88 -11.67 -6.03 12.25
CA ASP A 88 -11.38 -7.34 11.67
C ASP A 88 -10.15 -7.31 10.76
N CYS A 89 -9.92 -6.18 10.07
CA CYS A 89 -8.79 -5.99 9.17
C CYS A 89 -8.22 -4.57 9.26
N ASP A 90 -6.92 -4.48 9.01
CA ASP A 90 -6.14 -3.26 8.84
C ASP A 90 -5.91 -3.00 7.35
N MET A 91 -6.24 -1.79 6.87
CA MET A 91 -5.95 -1.34 5.50
C MET A 91 -5.08 -0.07 5.53
N THR A 92 -3.89 -0.20 6.13
CA THR A 92 -2.93 0.90 6.28
C THR A 92 -1.56 0.54 5.69
N SER A 93 -0.49 1.18 6.16
CA SER A 93 0.89 0.90 5.74
C SER A 93 1.62 0.03 6.76
N GLY A 94 2.40 -0.93 6.27
CA GLY A 94 3.30 -1.71 7.11
C GLY A 94 4.35 -0.87 7.84
N ALA A 95 4.69 0.31 7.34
CA ALA A 95 5.65 1.22 7.99
C ALA A 95 5.25 1.61 9.43
N TYR A 96 3.96 1.60 9.77
CA TYR A 96 3.49 1.86 11.13
C TYR A 96 3.87 0.75 12.11
N GLN A 97 4.21 -0.44 11.62
CA GLN A 97 4.55 -1.60 12.44
C GLN A 97 6.07 -1.83 12.58
N THR A 98 6.89 -0.88 12.14
CA THR A 98 8.38 -0.95 12.21
C THR A 98 8.90 -1.10 13.64
N GLY A 99 8.19 -0.57 14.63
CA GLY A 99 8.50 -0.75 16.05
C GLY A 99 8.28 -2.17 16.57
N ARG A 100 7.43 -2.95 15.88
CA ARG A 100 7.16 -4.36 16.15
C ARG A 100 8.24 -5.26 15.54
N ASP A 101 8.49 -5.08 14.24
CA ASP A 101 9.59 -5.72 13.52
C ASP A 101 10.06 -4.81 12.38
N PRO A 102 11.39 -4.57 12.22
CA PRO A 102 11.93 -3.80 11.08
C PRO A 102 11.50 -4.33 9.71
N ALA A 103 11.13 -5.61 9.61
CA ALA A 103 10.64 -6.21 8.38
C ALA A 103 9.40 -5.50 7.81
N PHE A 104 8.55 -4.94 8.67
CA PHE A 104 7.35 -4.22 8.23
C PHE A 104 7.67 -2.96 7.41
N GLN A 105 8.83 -2.33 7.60
CA GLN A 105 9.26 -1.25 6.71
C GLN A 105 9.45 -1.73 5.27
N LEU A 106 9.90 -2.99 5.10
CA LEU A 106 10.15 -3.58 3.77
C LEU A 106 8.85 -4.05 3.09
N THR A 107 7.73 -4.03 3.83
CA THR A 107 6.39 -4.28 3.26
C THR A 107 5.72 -3.02 2.73
N ASP A 108 6.29 -1.85 2.94
CA ASP A 108 5.75 -0.55 2.53
C ASP A 108 6.57 0.05 1.39
N ASP A 109 7.76 0.56 1.70
CA ASP A 109 8.59 1.30 0.76
C ASP A 109 10.05 0.87 0.81
N LEU A 110 10.62 0.56 -0.34
CA LEU A 110 12.05 0.31 -0.52
C LEU A 110 12.81 1.56 -1.01
N VAL A 111 12.27 2.74 -0.74
CA VAL A 111 12.92 4.05 -0.94
C VAL A 111 13.43 4.22 -2.38
N GLY A 112 12.62 3.81 -3.39
CA GLY A 112 12.94 3.97 -4.80
C GLY A 112 13.86 2.89 -5.39
N LEU A 113 13.98 1.71 -4.77
CA LEU A 113 14.60 0.55 -5.44
C LEU A 113 13.75 0.09 -6.63
N TYR A 114 12.44 0.07 -6.49
CA TYR A 114 11.53 -0.15 -7.60
C TYR A 114 11.41 1.11 -8.47
N THR A 115 11.18 0.92 -9.76
CA THR A 115 11.07 2.03 -10.74
C THR A 115 9.64 2.35 -11.11
N ASN A 116 8.73 1.43 -10.86
CA ASN A 116 7.29 1.61 -11.07
C ASN A 116 6.49 0.62 -10.20
N PRO A 117 5.20 0.88 -9.93
CA PRO A 117 4.36 0.03 -9.10
C PRO A 117 4.17 -1.40 -9.64
N LEU A 118 4.19 -1.58 -10.96
CA LEU A 118 4.01 -2.91 -11.56
C LEU A 118 5.18 -3.85 -11.23
N GLN A 119 6.39 -3.33 -11.03
CA GLN A 119 7.52 -4.15 -10.57
C GLN A 119 7.30 -4.68 -9.15
N GLN A 120 6.74 -3.85 -8.24
CA GLN A 120 6.38 -4.30 -6.89
C GLN A 120 5.29 -5.37 -6.94
N ILE A 121 4.26 -5.16 -7.76
CA ILE A 121 3.18 -6.14 -7.95
C ILE A 121 3.74 -7.43 -8.56
N ALA A 122 4.66 -7.34 -9.52
CA ALA A 122 5.31 -8.51 -10.12
C ALA A 122 6.13 -9.29 -9.08
N TRP A 123 6.87 -8.60 -8.20
CA TRP A 123 7.53 -9.25 -7.07
C TRP A 123 6.53 -9.97 -6.16
N LEU A 124 5.43 -9.30 -5.81
CA LEU A 124 4.42 -9.86 -4.93
C LEU A 124 3.83 -11.17 -5.51
N ILE A 125 3.51 -11.18 -6.81
CA ILE A 125 2.80 -12.29 -7.45
C ILE A 125 3.77 -13.39 -7.94
N HIS A 126 4.93 -13.02 -8.47
CA HIS A 126 5.86 -13.92 -9.17
C HIS A 126 7.24 -14.03 -8.51
N GLY A 127 7.57 -13.16 -7.55
CA GLY A 127 8.87 -13.12 -6.88
C GLY A 127 8.86 -13.70 -5.46
N ASP A 128 7.96 -14.65 -5.16
CA ASP A 128 7.74 -15.21 -3.81
C ASP A 128 7.29 -14.16 -2.78
N GLY A 129 6.92 -12.95 -3.21
CA GLY A 129 6.58 -11.84 -2.34
C GLY A 129 5.38 -12.13 -1.47
N TYR A 130 4.30 -12.71 -2.05
CA TYR A 130 3.08 -13.04 -1.32
C TYR A 130 3.38 -14.00 -0.14
N LYS A 131 4.20 -15.02 -0.39
CA LYS A 131 4.62 -15.96 0.65
C LYS A 131 5.47 -15.27 1.72
N ALA A 132 6.41 -14.43 1.32
CA ALA A 132 7.29 -13.72 2.26
C ALA A 132 6.50 -12.75 3.15
N MET A 133 5.51 -12.06 2.58
CA MET A 133 4.59 -11.20 3.32
C MET A 133 3.74 -11.99 4.31
N ASN A 134 3.10 -13.08 3.87
CA ASN A 134 2.31 -13.92 4.76
C ASN A 134 3.14 -14.54 5.89
N ASP A 135 4.34 -14.99 5.62
CA ASP A 135 5.23 -15.53 6.65
C ASP A 135 5.50 -14.49 7.76
N LEU A 136 5.65 -13.18 7.40
CA LEU A 136 5.81 -12.10 8.36
C LEU A 136 4.51 -11.82 9.13
N TYR A 137 3.39 -11.65 8.44
CA TYR A 137 2.12 -11.25 9.05
C TYR A 137 1.57 -12.34 9.97
N ASN A 138 1.72 -13.61 9.59
CA ASN A 138 1.26 -14.76 10.37
C ASN A 138 1.97 -14.90 11.73
N VAL A 139 3.22 -14.43 11.86
CA VAL A 139 3.90 -14.36 13.18
C VAL A 139 3.13 -13.46 14.16
N HIS A 140 2.34 -12.53 13.63
CA HIS A 140 1.57 -11.55 14.40
C HIS A 140 0.06 -11.80 14.39
N ASP A 141 -0.37 -13.04 14.11
CA ASP A 141 -1.79 -13.45 14.05
C ASP A 141 -2.61 -12.68 13.00
N MET A 142 -1.95 -12.23 11.93
CA MET A 142 -2.57 -11.53 10.80
C MET A 142 -2.34 -12.31 9.50
N GLU A 143 -3.31 -12.28 8.60
CA GLU A 143 -3.18 -12.79 7.23
C GLU A 143 -3.02 -11.63 6.26
N PHE A 144 -1.98 -11.64 5.44
CA PHE A 144 -1.80 -10.68 4.37
C PHE A 144 -2.72 -11.02 3.19
N VAL A 145 -3.63 -10.11 2.85
CA VAL A 145 -4.62 -10.31 1.78
C VAL A 145 -4.13 -9.74 0.46
N GLY A 146 -3.52 -8.57 0.48
CA GLY A 146 -3.04 -7.93 -0.73
C GLY A 146 -2.38 -6.58 -0.48
N TRP A 147 -1.83 -6.01 -1.56
CA TRP A 147 -1.01 -4.82 -1.55
C TRP A 147 -1.37 -3.90 -2.72
N TRP A 148 -1.35 -2.60 -2.52
CA TRP A 148 -1.56 -1.62 -3.58
C TRP A 148 -0.75 -0.35 -3.31
N VAL A 149 -0.45 0.41 -4.36
CA VAL A 149 0.26 1.68 -4.26
C VAL A 149 -0.73 2.81 -4.51
N PRO A 150 -1.08 3.62 -3.49
CA PRO A 150 -2.01 4.75 -3.65
C PRO A 150 -1.50 5.82 -4.62
N GLY A 151 -0.20 5.94 -4.77
CA GLY A 151 0.48 6.80 -5.73
C GLY A 151 1.99 6.85 -5.48
N PRO A 152 2.81 6.99 -6.53
CA PRO A 152 4.24 7.17 -6.36
C PRO A 152 4.54 8.53 -5.72
N ILE A 153 5.49 8.57 -4.79
CA ILE A 153 5.96 9.80 -4.17
C ILE A 153 7.34 10.21 -4.68
N SER A 154 7.62 11.50 -4.67
CA SER A 154 8.84 12.10 -5.20
C SER A 154 9.30 13.27 -4.32
N PHE A 155 10.43 13.90 -4.66
CA PHE A 155 10.90 15.08 -3.94
C PHE A 155 10.29 16.35 -4.53
N SER A 156 9.79 17.24 -3.67
CA SER A 156 9.57 18.64 -3.99
C SER A 156 10.61 19.50 -3.26
N SER A 157 11.12 20.54 -3.89
CA SER A 157 12.18 21.38 -3.32
C SER A 157 12.13 22.82 -3.81
N SER A 158 12.57 23.75 -2.98
CA SER A 158 12.92 25.12 -3.37
C SER A 158 14.32 25.18 -4.00
N ASN A 159 15.18 24.18 -3.76
CA ASN A 159 16.53 24.08 -4.30
C ASN A 159 16.57 23.05 -5.44
N SER A 160 17.64 23.13 -6.28
CA SER A 160 17.87 22.11 -7.31
C SER A 160 18.03 20.71 -6.71
N ILE A 161 17.36 19.72 -7.35
CA ILE A 161 17.40 18.30 -6.97
C ILE A 161 17.66 17.42 -8.20
N GLY A 162 18.44 17.92 -9.15
CA GLY A 162 18.69 17.27 -10.44
C GLY A 162 19.54 15.99 -10.41
N GLY A 163 19.88 15.48 -9.24
CA GLY A 163 20.64 14.26 -9.07
C GLY A 163 21.17 14.09 -7.65
N ILE A 164 21.83 12.96 -7.37
CA ILE A 164 22.31 12.58 -6.05
C ILE A 164 23.26 13.62 -5.40
N ALA A 165 24.07 14.32 -6.21
CA ALA A 165 24.99 15.34 -5.71
C ALA A 165 24.26 16.54 -5.08
N TYR A 166 23.04 16.83 -5.51
CA TYR A 166 22.23 17.92 -4.99
C TYR A 166 21.54 17.58 -3.67
N LEU A 167 21.59 16.31 -3.24
CA LEU A 167 21.05 15.88 -1.96
C LEU A 167 21.98 16.23 -0.78
N LYS A 168 23.24 16.60 -1.04
CA LYS A 168 24.18 16.97 0.01
C LYS A 168 23.66 18.22 0.74
N ASP A 169 23.63 18.14 2.06
CA ASP A 169 23.17 19.19 2.98
C ASP A 169 21.70 19.65 2.74
N TRP A 170 20.96 18.92 1.89
CA TRP A 170 19.55 19.21 1.62
C TRP A 170 18.69 18.89 2.84
N ARG A 171 18.08 19.94 3.40
CA ARG A 171 17.17 19.83 4.55
C ARG A 171 15.76 19.57 4.04
N PHE A 172 15.22 18.43 4.39
CA PHE A 172 13.91 18.04 3.87
C PHE A 172 13.13 17.16 4.86
N ARG A 173 11.82 17.15 4.67
CA ARG A 173 10.93 16.29 5.43
C ARG A 173 10.98 14.86 4.91
N THR A 174 11.04 13.92 5.84
CA THR A 174 10.78 12.50 5.58
C THR A 174 9.80 11.92 6.60
N SER A 175 9.26 10.72 6.31
CA SER A 175 8.19 10.09 7.13
C SER A 175 8.69 8.96 8.02
N SER A 176 9.86 8.38 7.76
CA SER A 176 10.29 7.16 8.45
C SER A 176 11.77 7.16 8.82
N ASN A 177 12.11 6.34 9.83
CA ASN A 177 13.49 6.13 10.26
C ASN A 177 14.36 5.48 9.16
N LEU A 178 13.78 4.63 8.31
CA LEU A 178 14.51 4.07 7.17
C LEU A 178 14.89 5.17 6.18
N ASN A 179 13.93 5.99 5.77
CA ASN A 179 14.17 7.11 4.87
C ASN A 179 15.21 8.08 5.47
N TYR A 180 15.07 8.40 6.77
CA TYR A 180 16.07 9.19 7.49
C TYR A 180 17.48 8.59 7.34
N THR A 181 17.63 7.30 7.60
CA THR A 181 18.92 6.58 7.52
C THR A 181 19.48 6.58 6.09
N VAL A 182 18.64 6.24 5.09
CA VAL A 182 19.06 6.20 3.69
C VAL A 182 19.57 7.57 3.22
N PHE A 183 18.78 8.62 3.46
CA PHE A 183 19.13 9.94 2.98
C PHE A 183 20.27 10.61 3.77
N SER A 184 20.41 10.32 5.06
CA SER A 184 21.60 10.71 5.83
C SER A 184 22.87 10.08 5.26
N ASN A 185 22.82 8.82 4.83
CA ASN A 185 23.95 8.15 4.18
C ASN A 185 24.28 8.74 2.79
N LEU A 186 23.36 9.47 2.19
CA LEU A 186 23.55 10.23 0.96
C LEU A 186 24.07 11.67 1.22
N GLY A 187 24.28 12.02 2.48
CA GLY A 187 24.77 13.34 2.90
C GLY A 187 23.68 14.40 3.04
N SER A 188 22.41 14.02 3.01
CA SER A 188 21.28 14.93 3.25
C SER A 188 21.07 15.17 4.74
N SER A 189 20.26 16.17 5.06
CA SER A 189 19.81 16.51 6.41
C SER A 189 18.28 16.26 6.55
N PRO A 190 17.82 15.01 6.60
CA PRO A 190 16.40 14.69 6.73
C PRO A 190 15.89 15.04 8.13
N ILE A 191 14.62 15.45 8.20
CA ILE A 191 13.91 15.74 9.44
C ILE A 191 12.56 15.04 9.39
N ILE A 192 12.21 14.33 10.47
CA ILE A 192 10.90 13.68 10.60
C ILE A 192 9.95 14.68 11.25
N ILE A 193 8.96 15.14 10.49
CA ILE A 193 7.85 15.98 10.99
C ILE A 193 6.52 15.48 10.46
N ASP A 194 5.43 15.92 11.09
CA ASP A 194 4.07 15.62 10.64
C ASP A 194 3.82 16.10 9.21
N PHE A 195 2.95 15.40 8.50
CA PHE A 195 2.61 15.71 7.12
C PHE A 195 1.99 17.11 6.98
N ASN A 196 1.15 17.51 7.92
CA ASN A 196 0.46 18.78 7.90
C ASN A 196 1.38 19.98 8.18
N ASP A 197 2.57 19.75 8.74
CA ASP A 197 3.55 20.78 9.03
C ASP A 197 4.44 21.13 7.83
N ILE A 198 4.40 20.33 6.74
CA ILE A 198 5.27 20.49 5.56
C ILE A 198 5.17 21.88 4.95
N PRO A 199 3.97 22.42 4.61
CA PRO A 199 3.88 23.72 3.96
C PRO A 199 4.49 24.85 4.82
N ASN A 200 4.23 24.85 6.11
CA ASN A 200 4.78 25.83 7.04
C ASN A 200 6.31 25.71 7.15
N ALA A 201 6.84 24.50 7.28
CA ALA A 201 8.28 24.27 7.42
C ALA A 201 9.07 24.69 6.17
N ILE A 202 8.54 24.51 4.97
CA ILE A 202 9.15 24.98 3.72
C ILE A 202 8.95 26.48 3.57
N GLY A 203 7.75 27.02 3.81
CA GLY A 203 7.42 28.44 3.68
C GLY A 203 8.26 29.33 4.61
N THR A 204 8.61 28.86 5.81
CA THR A 204 9.51 29.57 6.74
C THR A 204 11.00 29.37 6.44
N GLY A 205 11.36 28.52 5.49
CA GLY A 205 12.75 28.17 5.17
C GLY A 205 13.43 27.24 6.18
N ALA A 206 12.69 26.67 7.13
CA ALA A 206 13.20 25.65 8.03
C ALA A 206 13.63 24.39 7.25
N LEU A 207 12.88 24.05 6.20
CA LEU A 207 13.19 22.99 5.23
C LEU A 207 13.34 23.57 3.82
N ASN A 208 14.12 22.88 3.00
CA ASN A 208 14.26 23.19 1.57
C ASN A 208 13.32 22.36 0.70
N GLY A 209 12.64 21.37 1.26
CA GLY A 209 11.73 20.50 0.52
C GLY A 209 11.14 19.36 1.34
N ALA A 210 10.49 18.44 0.63
CA ALA A 210 9.86 17.28 1.23
C ALA A 210 9.95 16.04 0.34
N TYR A 211 10.11 14.88 0.97
CA TYR A 211 9.81 13.58 0.42
C TYR A 211 8.45 13.16 0.97
N ALA A 212 7.41 13.42 0.20
CA ALA A 212 6.04 13.22 0.64
C ALA A 212 5.07 13.31 -0.53
N ALA A 213 3.92 12.67 -0.43
CA ALA A 213 2.77 12.75 -1.32
C ALA A 213 3.07 12.45 -2.81
N ASN A 214 2.05 12.12 -3.55
CA ASN A 214 2.11 12.06 -5.01
C ASN A 214 1.96 13.47 -5.62
N LEU A 215 2.17 13.59 -6.93
CA LEU A 215 2.15 14.89 -7.62
C LEU A 215 0.85 15.66 -7.41
N ASN A 216 -0.30 14.96 -7.47
CA ASN A 216 -1.61 15.59 -7.32
C ASN A 216 -1.84 16.10 -5.90
N GLU A 217 -1.55 15.27 -4.89
CA GLU A 217 -1.69 15.66 -3.48
C GLU A 217 -0.82 16.85 -3.10
N LYS A 218 0.39 16.94 -3.68
CA LYS A 218 1.25 18.12 -3.51
C LYS A 218 0.61 19.39 -4.06
N GLY A 219 -0.10 19.30 -5.18
CA GLY A 219 -0.89 20.42 -5.73
C GLY A 219 -2.01 20.83 -4.78
N GLU A 220 -2.75 19.86 -4.24
CA GLU A 220 -3.82 20.09 -3.25
C GLU A 220 -3.29 20.76 -1.97
N LEU A 221 -2.04 20.46 -1.58
CA LEU A 221 -1.35 21.08 -0.44
C LEU A 221 -0.68 22.43 -0.78
N ALA A 222 -0.86 22.97 -1.99
CA ALA A 222 -0.21 24.17 -2.49
C ALA A 222 1.34 24.15 -2.36
N LEU A 223 1.97 22.96 -2.35
CA LEU A 223 3.41 22.84 -2.19
C LEU A 223 4.18 23.43 -3.37
N TYR A 224 3.60 23.47 -4.55
CA TYR A 224 4.25 24.03 -5.75
C TYR A 224 4.35 25.56 -5.74
N ASP A 225 3.57 26.24 -4.90
CA ASP A 225 3.67 27.70 -4.71
C ASP A 225 4.96 28.09 -3.94
N ILE A 226 5.50 27.14 -3.14
CA ILE A 226 6.69 27.33 -2.29
C ILE A 226 7.86 26.42 -2.66
N SER A 227 7.65 25.45 -3.55
CA SER A 227 8.62 24.44 -3.98
C SER A 227 8.48 24.19 -5.47
N ASN A 228 9.12 25.02 -6.29
CA ASN A 228 8.98 24.98 -7.75
C ASN A 228 9.92 24.00 -8.46
N ARG A 229 10.41 22.97 -7.75
CA ARG A 229 11.27 21.93 -8.30
C ARG A 229 10.77 20.56 -7.86
N GLU A 230 10.73 19.62 -8.80
CA GLU A 230 10.15 18.29 -8.62
C GLU A 230 11.05 17.22 -9.25
N SER A 231 11.29 16.11 -8.54
CA SER A 231 12.14 15.03 -9.04
C SER A 231 11.43 14.02 -9.95
N PHE A 232 10.14 14.20 -10.20
CA PHE A 232 9.39 13.31 -11.07
C PHE A 232 9.61 13.65 -12.56
N PRO A 233 9.78 12.68 -13.46
CA PRO A 233 9.86 11.23 -13.26
C PRO A 233 11.28 10.72 -12.95
N GLY A 234 12.20 11.58 -12.57
CA GLY A 234 13.61 11.25 -12.37
C GLY A 234 13.90 10.40 -11.15
N PHE A 235 13.18 10.65 -10.06
CA PHE A 235 13.17 9.83 -8.86
C PHE A 235 11.77 9.81 -8.26
N HIS A 236 11.34 8.64 -7.88
CA HIS A 236 10.11 8.44 -7.13
C HIS A 236 10.15 7.10 -6.41
N SER A 237 9.34 6.96 -5.38
CA SER A 237 9.19 5.76 -4.57
C SER A 237 7.74 5.32 -4.50
N MET A 238 7.50 4.08 -4.12
CA MET A 238 6.23 3.38 -4.25
C MET A 238 5.72 2.90 -2.90
N PRO A 239 5.39 3.80 -1.95
CA PRO A 239 4.83 3.36 -0.68
C PRO A 239 3.54 2.58 -0.92
N ALA A 240 3.48 1.38 -0.34
CA ALA A 240 2.35 0.49 -0.50
C ALA A 240 1.47 0.47 0.74
N SER A 241 0.17 0.36 0.54
CA SER A 241 -0.78 0.03 1.59
C SER A 241 -1.20 -1.43 1.47
N HIS A 242 -1.36 -2.10 2.59
CA HIS A 242 -1.83 -3.48 2.63
C HIS A 242 -3.31 -3.57 3.00
N LEU A 243 -3.92 -4.71 2.71
CA LEU A 243 -5.05 -5.23 3.44
C LEU A 243 -4.56 -6.45 4.19
N ALA A 244 -4.69 -6.44 5.52
CA ALA A 244 -4.36 -7.56 6.38
C ALA A 244 -5.49 -7.81 7.38
N CYS A 245 -5.93 -9.05 7.52
CA CYS A 245 -7.02 -9.43 8.40
C CYS A 245 -6.52 -10.28 9.56
N ARG A 246 -7.15 -10.17 10.73
CA ARG A 246 -6.87 -11.06 11.85
C ARG A 246 -7.06 -12.50 11.40
N LYS A 247 -6.08 -13.36 11.70
CA LYS A 247 -6.01 -14.71 11.17
C LYS A 247 -7.26 -15.54 11.50
N GLY A 248 -7.79 -15.45 12.71
CA GLY A 248 -9.01 -16.15 13.07
C GLY A 248 -10.25 -15.71 12.27
N VAL A 249 -10.35 -14.44 11.88
CA VAL A 249 -11.39 -13.94 10.98
C VAL A 249 -11.19 -14.50 9.57
N TRP A 250 -9.97 -14.43 9.07
CA TRP A 250 -9.62 -14.92 7.75
C TRP A 250 -9.91 -16.42 7.58
N ASP A 251 -9.44 -17.22 8.53
CA ASP A 251 -9.58 -18.69 8.50
C ASP A 251 -11.06 -19.14 8.61
N SER A 252 -11.92 -18.31 9.21
CA SER A 252 -13.36 -18.58 9.31
C SER A 252 -14.16 -18.22 8.06
N MET A 253 -13.58 -17.43 7.13
CA MET A 253 -14.28 -17.05 5.90
C MET A 253 -14.36 -18.19 4.90
N PRO A 254 -15.46 -18.30 4.14
CA PRO A 254 -15.54 -19.18 2.98
C PRO A 254 -14.40 -18.94 1.98
N ILE A 255 -13.87 -19.98 1.39
CA ILE A 255 -12.71 -19.89 0.48
C ILE A 255 -12.98 -19.03 -0.76
N ASN A 256 -14.21 -18.98 -1.24
CA ASN A 256 -14.62 -18.08 -2.32
C ASN A 256 -14.55 -16.61 -1.87
N HIS A 257 -14.94 -16.28 -0.63
CA HIS A 257 -14.83 -14.91 -0.09
C HIS A 257 -13.37 -14.48 0.06
N GLN A 258 -12.50 -15.36 0.57
CA GLN A 258 -11.06 -15.12 0.61
C GLN A 258 -10.49 -14.84 -0.81
N SER A 259 -10.95 -15.62 -1.80
CA SER A 259 -10.53 -15.45 -3.20
C SER A 259 -11.02 -14.13 -3.80
N ILE A 260 -12.25 -13.72 -3.51
CA ILE A 260 -12.82 -12.44 -3.93
C ILE A 260 -12.05 -11.27 -3.33
N LEU A 261 -11.71 -11.31 -2.04
CA LEU A 261 -10.93 -10.25 -1.39
C LEU A 261 -9.53 -10.13 -2.01
N LYS A 262 -8.85 -11.25 -2.28
CA LYS A 262 -7.54 -11.26 -2.97
C LYS A 262 -7.64 -10.70 -4.38
N ALA A 263 -8.64 -11.11 -5.17
CA ALA A 263 -8.88 -10.59 -6.51
C ALA A 263 -9.22 -9.09 -6.49
N GLY A 264 -10.01 -8.66 -5.51
CA GLY A 264 -10.34 -7.26 -5.31
C GLY A 264 -9.12 -6.40 -5.02
N MET A 265 -8.18 -6.88 -4.20
CA MET A 265 -6.92 -6.19 -3.93
C MET A 265 -6.04 -6.09 -5.19
N GLN A 266 -6.00 -7.13 -6.03
CA GLN A 266 -5.29 -7.08 -7.31
C GLN A 266 -5.95 -6.08 -8.28
N SER A 267 -7.28 -6.04 -8.32
CA SER A 267 -8.02 -5.04 -9.10
C SER A 267 -7.74 -3.62 -8.60
N LEU A 268 -7.78 -3.39 -7.29
CA LEU A 268 -7.44 -2.10 -6.69
C LEU A 268 -6.01 -1.66 -7.05
N ALA A 269 -5.04 -2.58 -6.98
CA ALA A 269 -3.66 -2.30 -7.36
C ALA A 269 -3.53 -1.88 -8.83
N LEU A 270 -4.23 -2.55 -9.75
CA LEU A 270 -4.23 -2.20 -11.17
C LEU A 270 -4.94 -0.86 -11.43
N GLU A 271 -6.12 -0.67 -10.84
CA GLU A 271 -6.91 0.55 -11.02
C GLU A 271 -6.20 1.79 -10.46
N SER A 272 -5.54 1.67 -9.29
CA SER A 272 -4.76 2.77 -8.71
C SER A 272 -3.61 3.18 -9.63
N ASN A 273 -2.90 2.21 -10.22
CA ASN A 273 -1.83 2.49 -11.18
C ASN A 273 -2.35 3.22 -12.42
N ALA A 274 -3.44 2.73 -13.01
CA ALA A 274 -4.04 3.36 -14.20
C ALA A 274 -4.54 4.78 -13.91
N ALA A 275 -5.17 4.99 -12.75
CA ALA A 275 -5.63 6.30 -12.34
C ALA A 275 -4.46 7.29 -12.09
N ASN A 276 -3.37 6.81 -11.48
CA ASN A 276 -2.18 7.63 -11.24
C ASN A 276 -1.47 8.03 -12.54
N GLU A 277 -1.41 7.16 -13.56
CA GLU A 277 -0.85 7.52 -14.86
C GLU A 277 -1.58 8.72 -15.48
N ILE A 278 -2.91 8.70 -15.47
CA ILE A 278 -3.72 9.80 -16.01
C ILE A 278 -3.52 11.08 -15.19
N LYS A 279 -3.64 10.96 -13.85
CA LYS A 279 -3.51 12.11 -12.95
C LYS A 279 -2.11 12.73 -13.02
N ASN A 280 -1.06 11.91 -13.02
CA ASN A 280 0.32 12.38 -13.14
C ASN A 280 0.54 13.12 -14.46
N ALA A 281 0.03 12.61 -15.59
CA ALA A 281 0.14 13.28 -16.88
C ALA A 281 -0.56 14.66 -16.89
N GLN A 282 -1.74 14.76 -16.30
CA GLN A 282 -2.48 16.01 -16.15
C GLN A 282 -1.74 17.00 -15.26
N THR A 283 -1.27 16.54 -14.09
CA THR A 283 -0.53 17.36 -13.14
C THR A 283 0.79 17.86 -13.74
N ILE A 284 1.57 17.01 -14.42
CA ILE A 284 2.80 17.39 -15.09
C ILE A 284 2.55 18.54 -16.10
N LYS A 285 1.46 18.45 -16.87
CA LYS A 285 1.09 19.52 -17.81
C LYS A 285 0.87 20.85 -17.08
N THR A 286 0.15 20.83 -15.96
CA THR A 286 -0.09 22.01 -15.13
C THR A 286 1.20 22.54 -14.52
N LEU A 287 2.07 21.66 -13.99
CA LEU A 287 3.35 22.07 -13.40
C LEU A 287 4.26 22.78 -14.42
N LEU A 288 4.34 22.27 -15.65
CA LEU A 288 5.12 22.90 -16.72
C LEU A 288 4.55 24.27 -17.12
N GLN A 289 3.23 24.45 -17.10
CA GLN A 289 2.58 25.75 -17.34
C GLN A 289 2.87 26.75 -16.22
N ASN A 290 3.07 26.28 -14.99
CA ASN A 290 3.38 27.09 -13.81
C ASN A 290 4.90 27.18 -13.54
N GLU A 291 5.73 26.95 -14.56
CA GLU A 291 7.19 27.08 -14.51
C GLU A 291 7.88 26.20 -13.44
N VAL A 292 7.25 25.10 -13.03
CA VAL A 292 7.87 24.11 -12.14
C VAL A 292 8.91 23.31 -12.92
N THR A 293 10.14 23.28 -12.42
CA THR A 293 11.22 22.50 -13.03
C THR A 293 11.12 21.03 -12.66
N LEU A 294 10.95 20.17 -13.67
CA LEU A 294 10.94 18.72 -13.52
C LEU A 294 12.34 18.15 -13.80
N TYR A 295 12.87 17.39 -12.86
CA TYR A 295 14.19 16.77 -12.98
C TYR A 295 14.08 15.29 -13.34
N LYS A 296 14.77 14.90 -14.42
CA LYS A 296 15.00 13.50 -14.77
C LYS A 296 16.43 13.12 -14.38
N TRP A 297 16.58 12.25 -13.41
CA TRP A 297 17.90 11.76 -13.02
C TRP A 297 18.48 10.85 -14.09
N SER A 298 19.80 10.92 -14.29
CA SER A 298 20.50 10.00 -15.20
C SER A 298 20.52 8.58 -14.65
N ASN A 299 20.65 7.59 -15.54
CA ASN A 299 20.78 6.18 -15.12
C ASN A 299 21.98 5.96 -14.19
N ALA A 300 23.10 6.66 -14.41
CA ALA A 300 24.26 6.62 -13.52
C ALA A 300 23.95 7.16 -12.12
N ALA A 301 23.18 8.26 -12.00
CA ALA A 301 22.76 8.81 -10.73
C ALA A 301 21.80 7.84 -10.00
N LEU A 302 20.85 7.24 -10.72
CA LEU A 302 19.92 6.25 -10.18
C LEU A 302 20.65 4.97 -9.75
N GLY A 303 21.63 4.48 -10.51
CA GLY A 303 22.44 3.31 -10.14
C GLY A 303 23.22 3.55 -8.84
N LYS A 304 23.91 4.70 -8.73
CA LYS A 304 24.60 5.08 -7.48
C LYS A 304 23.62 5.22 -6.30
N TYR A 305 22.45 5.80 -6.53
CA TYR A 305 21.40 5.91 -5.52
C TYR A 305 20.96 4.54 -5.04
N ARG A 306 20.61 3.62 -5.95
CA ARG A 306 20.15 2.27 -5.63
C ARG A 306 21.19 1.44 -4.87
N SER A 307 22.47 1.53 -5.22
CA SER A 307 23.52 0.83 -4.47
C SER A 307 23.66 1.35 -3.05
N THR A 308 23.48 2.67 -2.83
CA THR A 308 23.46 3.25 -1.47
C THR A 308 22.26 2.77 -0.67
N ILE A 309 21.07 2.70 -1.30
CA ILE A 309 19.86 2.16 -0.65
C ILE A 309 20.06 0.71 -0.28
N LYS A 310 20.50 -0.14 -1.20
CA LYS A 310 20.79 -1.57 -0.97
C LYS A 310 21.67 -1.77 0.26
N SER A 311 22.76 -0.97 0.36
CA SER A 311 23.66 -1.00 1.53
C SER A 311 22.96 -0.55 2.82
N SER A 312 22.13 0.47 2.78
CA SER A 312 21.39 1.00 3.94
C SER A 312 20.33 0.00 4.41
N LEU A 313 19.57 -0.58 3.49
CA LEU A 313 18.56 -1.60 3.78
C LEU A 313 19.19 -2.86 4.40
N THR A 314 20.37 -3.28 3.92
CA THR A 314 21.11 -4.42 4.48
C THR A 314 21.47 -4.19 5.95
N LYS A 315 21.84 -2.96 6.32
CA LYS A 315 22.12 -2.59 7.71
C LYS A 315 20.85 -2.48 8.55
N PHE A 316 19.76 -2.04 7.94
CA PHE A 316 18.46 -1.90 8.59
C PHE A 316 17.80 -3.25 8.89
N ALA A 317 17.97 -4.24 8.03
CA ALA A 317 17.38 -5.58 8.16
C ALA A 317 18.09 -6.39 9.27
N THR A 318 17.74 -6.14 10.52
CA THR A 318 18.38 -6.74 11.70
C THR A 318 17.76 -8.07 12.13
N THR A 319 16.45 -8.25 11.94
CA THR A 319 15.73 -9.49 12.29
C THR A 319 15.87 -10.56 11.21
N LYS A 320 15.51 -11.80 11.52
CA LYS A 320 15.48 -12.91 10.56
C LYS A 320 14.47 -12.65 9.46
N GLU A 321 13.30 -12.15 9.82
CA GLU A 321 12.18 -11.82 8.95
C GLU A 321 12.57 -10.69 7.99
N ALA A 322 13.18 -9.62 8.50
CA ALA A 322 13.68 -8.51 7.69
C ALA A 322 14.74 -8.94 6.68
N LYS A 323 15.70 -9.79 7.10
CA LYS A 323 16.72 -10.35 6.20
C LYS A 323 16.11 -11.21 5.10
N LYS A 324 15.14 -12.07 5.44
CA LYS A 324 14.45 -12.94 4.49
C LYS A 324 13.69 -12.09 3.46
N LEU A 325 12.91 -11.10 3.92
CA LEU A 325 12.11 -10.24 3.06
C LEU A 325 13.00 -9.40 2.14
N LEU A 326 14.05 -8.77 2.69
CA LEU A 326 15.02 -8.02 1.89
C LEU A 326 15.72 -8.88 0.85
N SER A 327 16.13 -10.11 1.21
CA SER A 327 16.74 -11.06 0.27
C SER A 327 15.82 -11.39 -0.91
N SER A 328 14.52 -11.56 -0.65
CA SER A 328 13.53 -11.80 -1.70
C SER A 328 13.42 -10.63 -2.67
N HIS A 329 13.32 -9.39 -2.14
CA HIS A 329 13.32 -8.20 -2.98
C HIS A 329 14.59 -8.02 -3.81
N ILE A 330 15.77 -8.17 -3.18
CA ILE A 330 17.06 -8.03 -3.87
C ILE A 330 17.21 -9.06 -4.97
N LYS A 331 16.90 -10.34 -4.70
CA LYS A 331 16.93 -11.40 -5.71
C LYS A 331 16.08 -11.04 -6.92
N PHE A 332 14.81 -10.66 -6.67
CA PHE A 332 13.88 -10.29 -7.75
C PHE A 332 14.37 -9.08 -8.55
N LEU A 333 14.84 -8.02 -7.89
CA LEU A 333 15.32 -6.82 -8.55
C LEU A 333 16.62 -7.07 -9.36
N THR A 334 17.46 -8.01 -8.91
CA THR A 334 18.64 -8.47 -9.66
C THR A 334 18.22 -9.25 -10.90
N GLU A 335 17.27 -10.18 -10.77
CA GLU A 335 16.71 -10.94 -11.91
C GLU A 335 16.04 -10.02 -12.95
N MET A 336 15.44 -8.91 -12.50
CA MET A 336 14.87 -7.87 -13.36
C MET A 336 15.90 -6.91 -13.99
N GLY A 337 17.18 -7.03 -13.65
CA GLY A 337 18.24 -6.12 -14.13
C GLY A 337 18.17 -4.70 -13.57
N VAL A 338 17.44 -4.49 -12.46
CA VAL A 338 17.32 -3.19 -11.77
C VAL A 338 18.48 -2.96 -10.80
N LEU A 339 18.99 -4.03 -10.22
CA LEU A 339 20.17 -4.07 -9.34
C LEU A 339 21.28 -4.92 -9.96
N GLU A 340 22.52 -4.47 -9.72
CA GLU A 340 23.73 -5.20 -10.05
C GLU A 340 24.12 -6.17 -8.92
#